data_135e108d930d8db0217a2b83e58e9ce5
#
_entry.id   135e108d930d8db0217a2b83e58e9ce5
#
_cell.length_a   1.000
_cell.length_b   1.000
_cell.length_c   1.000
_cell.angle_alpha   90.00
_cell.angle_beta   90.00
_cell.angle_gamma   90.00
#
_symmetry.space_group_name_H-M   'P 1'
#
loop_
_entity.id
_entity.type
_entity.pdbx_description
1 polymer ?
#
loop_
_entity_poly.entity_id
_entity_poly.type
_entity_poly.pdbx_seq_one_letter_code
_entity_poly.pdbx_strand_id
1 'polypeptide(L)'
;MKRIHIYTAIIMLMMPVLAGAQALKGSYFLDHSMNRHRMNPAFTPRANYFQLAGIGKLGIGTVTNLDIPTFFYPQNGQLLNFLHKDVSVDQFSKALPQHPHLDADLNTTLLSFGFFTKRKSYWTFDLDMRVMADVDLPRDLFMLLKKGAATSGESFNVGNVNAYASGAVQ
;
A
#
# COMPACT_ATOMS: atom_id res chain seq x y z
N MET A 1 7.47 -11.20 29.72
CA MET A 1 6.10 -10.78 29.39
C MET A 1 6.03 -9.49 28.55
N LYS A 2 6.74 -8.41 28.87
CA LYS A 2 6.68 -7.13 28.09
C LYS A 2 7.02 -7.26 26.59
N ARG A 3 7.92 -8.13 26.18
CA ARG A 3 8.31 -8.31 24.77
C ARG A 3 7.23 -8.97 23.92
N ILE A 4 6.42 -9.86 24.49
CA ILE A 4 5.31 -10.51 23.78
C ILE A 4 4.24 -9.50 23.42
N HIS A 5 3.90 -8.57 24.30
CA HIS A 5 2.91 -7.52 24.03
C HIS A 5 3.35 -6.56 22.92
N ILE A 6 4.68 -6.29 22.81
CA ILE A 6 5.23 -5.47 21.74
C ILE A 6 5.08 -6.18 20.39
N TYR A 7 5.39 -7.46 20.29
CA TYR A 7 5.20 -8.22 19.04
C TYR A 7 3.73 -8.35 18.66
N THR A 8 2.85 -8.57 19.63
CA THR A 8 1.40 -8.61 19.40
C THR A 8 0.87 -7.28 18.91
N ALA A 9 1.34 -6.17 19.48
CA ALA A 9 0.96 -4.82 19.05
C ALA A 9 1.46 -4.51 17.62
N ILE A 10 2.68 -4.93 17.27
CA ILE A 10 3.24 -4.77 15.93
C ILE A 10 2.44 -5.61 14.92
N ILE A 11 2.09 -6.84 15.26
CA ILE A 11 1.27 -7.70 14.40
C ILE A 11 -0.14 -7.12 14.22
N MET A 12 -0.77 -6.63 15.29
CA MET A 12 -2.06 -5.95 15.21
C MET A 12 -2.01 -4.66 14.37
N LEU A 13 -0.91 -3.93 14.42
CA LEU A 13 -0.71 -2.72 13.62
C LEU A 13 -0.49 -3.04 12.14
N MET A 14 0.08 -4.22 11.84
CA MET A 14 0.31 -4.67 10.45
C MET A 14 -0.92 -5.33 9.80
N MET A 15 -1.88 -5.86 10.58
CA MET A 15 -3.09 -6.47 10.04
C MET A 15 -3.92 -5.55 9.12
N PRO A 16 -4.15 -4.25 9.42
CA PRO A 16 -4.91 -3.38 8.52
C PRO A 16 -4.20 -3.10 7.19
N VAL A 17 -2.88 -3.17 7.13
CA VAL A 17 -2.12 -2.96 5.88
C VAL A 17 -2.36 -4.10 4.88
N LEU A 18 -2.55 -5.33 5.37
CA LEU A 18 -2.88 -6.49 4.54
C LEU A 18 -4.35 -6.51 4.09
N ALA A 19 -5.22 -5.79 4.79
CA ALA A 19 -6.67 -5.72 4.49
C ALA A 19 -7.03 -4.62 3.47
N GLY A 20 -6.09 -3.78 3.03
CA GLY A 20 -6.35 -2.60 2.20
C GLY A 20 -7.01 -2.87 0.84
N ALA A 21 -6.83 -4.06 0.26
CA ALA A 21 -7.48 -4.44 -0.99
C ALA A 21 -8.98 -4.79 -0.85
N GLN A 22 -9.48 -4.94 0.38
CA GLN A 22 -10.86 -5.40 0.64
C GLN A 22 -11.77 -4.33 1.26
N ALA A 23 -11.24 -3.17 1.61
CA ALA A 23 -11.94 -2.16 2.41
C ALA A 23 -13.27 -1.66 1.80
N LEU A 24 -13.37 -1.61 0.46
CA LEU A 24 -14.60 -1.21 -0.21
C LEU A 24 -15.56 -2.38 -0.45
N LYS A 25 -15.05 -3.58 -0.73
CA LYS A 25 -15.90 -4.76 -0.98
C LYS A 25 -16.63 -5.21 0.29
N GLY A 26 -16.01 -5.09 1.46
CA GLY A 26 -16.65 -5.38 2.75
C GLY A 26 -17.84 -4.48 3.06
N SER A 27 -17.79 -3.20 2.71
CA SER A 27 -18.88 -2.25 2.95
C SER A 27 -20.13 -2.53 2.09
N TYR A 28 -20.00 -3.29 0.99
CA TYR A 28 -21.13 -3.73 0.19
C TYR A 28 -22.11 -4.59 0.99
N PHE A 29 -21.59 -5.45 1.86
CA PHE A 29 -22.38 -6.38 2.67
C PHE A 29 -22.85 -5.78 4.01
N LEU A 30 -22.39 -4.59 4.35
CA LEU A 30 -22.77 -3.91 5.59
C LEU A 30 -23.99 -3.02 5.36
N ASP A 31 -25.16 -3.45 5.81
CA ASP A 31 -26.44 -2.76 5.61
C ASP A 31 -26.49 -1.30 6.08
N HIS A 32 -25.63 -0.93 7.01
CA HIS A 32 -25.55 0.42 7.56
C HIS A 32 -24.34 1.22 7.05
N SER A 33 -23.58 0.69 6.09
CA SER A 33 -22.44 1.41 5.53
C SER A 33 -22.89 2.60 4.71
N MET A 34 -22.42 3.78 5.09
CA MET A 34 -22.69 5.04 4.38
C MET A 34 -22.09 5.08 2.99
N ASN A 35 -21.11 4.21 2.70
CA ASN A 35 -20.38 4.17 1.43
C ASN A 35 -20.96 3.19 0.39
N ARG A 36 -22.08 2.51 0.69
CA ARG A 36 -22.69 1.54 -0.24
C ARG A 36 -23.14 2.16 -1.56
N HIS A 37 -23.65 3.39 -1.52
CA HIS A 37 -24.10 4.12 -2.71
C HIS A 37 -22.99 4.34 -3.73
N ARG A 38 -21.72 4.39 -3.29
CA ARG A 38 -20.55 4.51 -4.17
C ARG A 38 -20.28 3.26 -5.00
N MET A 39 -20.65 2.10 -4.48
CA MET A 39 -20.50 0.82 -5.18
C MET A 39 -21.72 0.49 -6.05
N ASN A 40 -22.89 0.90 -5.59
CA ASN A 40 -24.13 0.76 -6.34
C ASN A 40 -25.08 1.90 -5.97
N PRO A 41 -25.37 2.82 -6.89
CA PRO A 41 -26.27 3.94 -6.64
C PRO A 41 -27.69 3.55 -6.21
N ALA A 42 -28.10 2.29 -6.44
CA ALA A 42 -29.39 1.79 -5.95
C ALA A 42 -29.42 1.58 -4.42
N PHE A 43 -28.26 1.54 -3.76
CA PHE A 43 -28.18 1.41 -2.31
C PHE A 43 -28.13 2.79 -1.64
N THR A 44 -29.28 3.44 -1.55
CA THR A 44 -29.37 4.69 -0.79
C THR A 44 -29.14 4.41 0.71
N PRO A 45 -28.36 5.24 1.41
CA PRO A 45 -28.28 5.21 2.86
C PRO A 45 -29.66 5.38 3.50
N ARG A 46 -29.86 4.80 4.68
CA ARG A 46 -31.16 4.87 5.39
C ARG A 46 -31.36 6.16 6.19
N ALA A 47 -30.29 6.92 6.37
CA ALA A 47 -30.31 8.15 7.16
C ALA A 47 -29.45 9.23 6.49
N ASN A 48 -29.68 10.47 6.89
CA ASN A 48 -28.75 11.55 6.57
C ASN A 48 -27.40 11.30 7.25
N TYR A 49 -26.32 11.63 6.59
CA TYR A 49 -24.99 11.46 7.15
C TYR A 49 -24.07 12.64 6.79
N PHE A 50 -23.03 12.76 7.57
CA PHE A 50 -21.95 13.69 7.36
C PHE A 50 -20.62 13.03 7.77
N GLN A 51 -19.61 13.10 6.93
CA GLN A 51 -18.29 12.51 7.16
C GLN A 51 -17.22 13.53 6.80
N LEU A 52 -16.17 13.56 7.61
CA LEU A 52 -14.94 14.33 7.37
C LEU A 52 -13.76 13.41 7.11
N ALA A 53 -12.67 14.01 6.65
CA ALA A 53 -11.42 13.32 6.39
C ALA A 53 -10.98 12.44 7.57
N GLY A 54 -10.58 11.20 7.25
CA GLY A 54 -10.10 10.22 8.23
C GLY A 54 -11.19 9.42 8.94
N ILE A 55 -12.46 9.83 8.90
CA ILE A 55 -13.59 9.11 9.53
C ILE A 55 -14.33 8.24 8.49
N GLY A 56 -14.37 8.68 7.23
CA GLY A 56 -15.12 8.01 6.18
C GLY A 56 -14.35 6.87 5.54
N LYS A 57 -13.60 7.18 4.51
CA LYS A 57 -12.83 6.24 3.70
C LYS A 57 -11.36 6.58 3.80
N LEU A 58 -10.56 5.61 4.18
CA LEU A 58 -9.10 5.65 4.06
C LEU A 58 -8.67 4.36 3.36
N GLY A 59 -8.07 4.50 2.19
CA GLY A 59 -7.45 3.40 1.46
C GLY A 59 -5.97 3.68 1.29
N ILE A 60 -5.16 2.69 1.63
CA ILE A 60 -3.72 2.71 1.37
C ILE A 60 -3.43 1.46 0.57
N GLY A 61 -2.84 1.62 -0.58
CA GLY A 61 -2.42 0.55 -1.45
C GLY A 61 -0.94 0.66 -1.79
N THR A 62 -0.32 -0.48 -1.99
CA THR A 62 1.03 -0.57 -2.53
C THR A 62 1.06 -1.66 -3.59
N VAL A 63 1.71 -1.38 -4.71
CA VAL A 63 2.00 -2.35 -5.75
C VAL A 63 3.50 -2.34 -5.98
N THR A 64 4.10 -3.50 -5.97
CA THR A 64 5.54 -3.63 -6.21
C THR A 64 5.82 -4.99 -6.86
N ASN A 65 6.86 -5.06 -7.64
CA ASN A 65 7.41 -6.32 -8.14
C ASN A 65 8.58 -6.83 -7.28
N LEU A 66 8.81 -6.16 -6.14
CA LEU A 66 9.79 -6.58 -5.14
C LEU A 66 9.12 -7.51 -4.14
N ASP A 67 9.20 -8.79 -4.36
CA ASP A 67 8.61 -9.80 -3.50
C ASP A 67 9.44 -10.04 -2.23
N ILE A 68 8.78 -10.46 -1.15
CA ILE A 68 9.47 -10.85 0.09
C ILE A 68 10.56 -11.91 -0.14
N PRO A 69 10.34 -12.96 -0.96
CA PRO A 69 11.38 -13.94 -1.29
C PRO A 69 12.61 -13.35 -2.00
N THR A 70 12.54 -12.17 -2.59
CA THR A 70 13.70 -11.47 -3.15
C THR A 70 14.70 -11.06 -2.05
N PHE A 71 14.20 -10.74 -0.87
CA PHE A 71 15.01 -10.19 0.22
C PHE A 71 15.29 -11.18 1.34
N PHE A 72 14.50 -12.25 1.44
CA PHE A 72 14.60 -13.20 2.53
C PHE A 72 14.69 -14.64 2.03
N TYR A 73 15.69 -15.36 2.50
CA TYR A 73 16.04 -16.71 2.06
C TYR A 73 15.96 -17.68 3.24
N PRO A 74 15.04 -18.64 3.24
CA PRO A 74 15.03 -19.70 4.24
C PRO A 74 16.20 -20.65 4.00
N GLN A 75 17.12 -20.76 4.97
CA GLN A 75 18.28 -21.63 4.89
C GLN A 75 18.57 -22.23 6.28
N ASN A 76 18.76 -23.55 6.37
CA ASN A 76 19.08 -24.25 7.61
C ASN A 76 18.12 -23.94 8.80
N GLY A 77 16.82 -23.76 8.50
CA GLY A 77 15.82 -23.42 9.52
C GLY A 77 15.86 -21.96 10.01
N GLN A 78 16.68 -21.11 9.40
CA GLN A 78 16.77 -19.68 9.66
C GLN A 78 16.34 -18.88 8.45
N LEU A 79 15.81 -17.68 8.68
CA LEU A 79 15.46 -16.73 7.63
C LEU A 79 16.60 -15.73 7.49
N LEU A 80 17.38 -15.86 6.42
CA LEU A 80 18.51 -14.97 6.11
C LEU A 80 18.03 -13.82 5.25
N ASN A 81 18.48 -12.60 5.53
CA ASN A 81 18.26 -11.48 4.65
C ASN A 81 19.24 -11.50 3.45
N PHE A 82 18.93 -10.78 2.38
CA PHE A 82 19.75 -10.75 1.16
C PHE A 82 21.19 -10.23 1.38
N LEU A 83 21.45 -9.48 2.45
CA LEU A 83 22.80 -8.99 2.78
C LEU A 83 23.65 -10.04 3.48
N HIS A 84 23.06 -11.15 3.95
CA HIS A 84 23.81 -12.19 4.66
C HIS A 84 24.86 -12.83 3.75
N LYS A 85 26.02 -13.16 4.29
CA LYS A 85 27.15 -13.74 3.57
C LYS A 85 26.85 -15.06 2.86
N ASP A 86 25.96 -15.87 3.45
CA ASP A 86 25.60 -17.18 2.91
C ASP A 86 24.57 -17.10 1.75
N VAL A 87 24.00 -15.92 1.49
CA VAL A 87 23.22 -15.66 0.30
C VAL A 87 24.16 -15.19 -0.81
N SER A 88 24.29 -15.95 -1.89
CA SER A 88 25.20 -15.58 -2.97
C SER A 88 24.69 -14.38 -3.77
N VAL A 89 25.61 -13.65 -4.40
CA VAL A 89 25.29 -12.53 -5.30
C VAL A 89 24.45 -13.01 -6.47
N ASP A 90 24.76 -14.18 -7.04
CA ASP A 90 24.03 -14.76 -8.17
C ASP A 90 22.60 -15.15 -7.80
N GLN A 91 22.41 -15.70 -6.59
CA GLN A 91 21.09 -16.04 -6.09
C GLN A 91 20.21 -14.79 -5.93
N PHE A 92 20.76 -13.73 -5.34
CA PHE A 92 20.06 -12.46 -5.19
C PHE A 92 19.81 -11.79 -6.55
N SER A 93 20.80 -11.75 -7.42
CA SER A 93 20.68 -11.18 -8.77
C SER A 93 19.58 -11.86 -9.59
N LYS A 94 19.42 -13.17 -9.50
CA LYS A 94 18.35 -13.91 -10.20
C LYS A 94 16.96 -13.63 -9.64
N ALA A 95 16.86 -13.41 -8.32
CA ALA A 95 15.60 -13.11 -7.66
C ALA A 95 15.16 -11.65 -7.85
N LEU A 96 16.11 -10.73 -8.09
CA LEU A 96 15.83 -9.32 -8.23
C LEU A 96 15.27 -9.00 -9.62
N PRO A 97 14.10 -8.30 -9.71
CA PRO A 97 13.53 -7.84 -10.98
C PRO A 97 14.50 -7.00 -11.79
N GLN A 98 14.31 -6.97 -13.12
CA GLN A 98 15.11 -6.11 -14.00
C GLN A 98 14.82 -4.62 -13.78
N HIS A 99 13.56 -4.29 -13.53
CA HIS A 99 13.07 -2.95 -13.27
C HIS A 99 12.29 -2.96 -11.94
N PRO A 100 12.98 -2.84 -10.80
CA PRO A 100 12.33 -2.75 -9.51
C PRO A 100 11.47 -1.48 -9.42
N HIS A 101 10.20 -1.61 -9.07
CA HIS A 101 9.30 -0.48 -8.89
C HIS A 101 8.46 -0.63 -7.61
N LEU A 102 8.06 0.50 -7.09
CA LEU A 102 7.19 0.60 -5.92
C LEU A 102 6.16 1.70 -6.16
N ASP A 103 4.91 1.30 -6.24
CA ASP A 103 3.78 2.20 -6.34
C ASP A 103 3.09 2.29 -4.98
N ALA A 104 2.71 3.49 -4.58
CA ALA A 104 1.92 3.75 -3.39
C ALA A 104 0.66 4.54 -3.79
N ASP A 105 -0.48 4.10 -3.28
CA ASP A 105 -1.78 4.74 -3.49
C ASP A 105 -2.39 5.10 -2.14
N LEU A 106 -2.71 6.37 -1.97
CA LEU A 106 -3.47 6.87 -0.84
C LEU A 106 -4.78 7.45 -1.34
N ASN A 107 -5.87 6.95 -0.81
CA ASN A 107 -7.21 7.36 -1.19
C ASN A 107 -8.03 7.65 0.07
N THR A 108 -8.54 8.87 0.21
CA THR A 108 -9.34 9.28 1.36
C THR A 108 -10.48 10.19 0.96
N THR A 109 -11.58 10.08 1.69
CA THR A 109 -12.68 11.05 1.57
C THR A 109 -12.37 12.25 2.45
N LEU A 110 -12.33 13.43 1.83
CA LEU A 110 -12.15 14.71 2.54
C LEU A 110 -13.45 15.16 3.18
N LEU A 111 -14.54 15.07 2.41
CA LEU A 111 -15.87 15.47 2.84
C LEU A 111 -16.89 14.60 2.13
N SER A 112 -17.86 14.11 2.88
CA SER A 112 -19.00 13.40 2.30
C SER A 112 -20.25 13.68 3.13
N PHE A 113 -21.35 13.95 2.46
CA PHE A 113 -22.64 14.09 3.12
C PHE A 113 -23.78 13.61 2.24
N GLY A 114 -24.83 13.17 2.86
CA GLY A 114 -26.05 12.74 2.17
C GLY A 114 -27.29 13.07 2.95
N PHE A 115 -28.35 13.42 2.24
CA PHE A 115 -29.62 13.82 2.85
C PHE A 115 -30.83 13.47 1.98
N PHE A 116 -31.94 13.23 2.64
CA PHE A 116 -33.23 13.08 2.00
C PHE A 116 -33.91 14.43 1.79
N THR A 117 -34.48 14.63 0.60
CA THR A 117 -35.35 15.77 0.32
C THR A 117 -36.79 15.47 0.75
N LYS A 118 -37.61 16.50 0.86
CA LYS A 118 -39.06 16.36 1.12
C LYS A 118 -39.79 15.47 0.09
N ARG A 119 -39.24 15.35 -1.13
CA ARG A 119 -39.77 14.49 -2.20
C ARG A 119 -39.27 13.05 -2.15
N LYS A 120 -38.64 12.64 -1.05
CA LYS A 120 -38.03 11.31 -0.87
C LYS A 120 -36.87 11.00 -1.85
N SER A 121 -36.33 11.99 -2.53
CA SER A 121 -35.09 11.85 -3.29
C SER A 121 -33.91 11.92 -2.34
N TYR A 122 -32.90 11.11 -2.57
CA TYR A 122 -31.66 11.11 -1.80
C TYR A 122 -30.54 11.78 -2.61
N TRP A 123 -29.84 12.71 -1.99
CA TRP A 123 -28.71 13.40 -2.58
C TRP A 123 -27.46 13.09 -1.79
N THR A 124 -26.37 12.83 -2.51
CA THR A 124 -25.05 12.65 -1.94
C THR A 124 -24.07 13.60 -2.59
N PHE A 125 -23.14 14.07 -1.79
CA PHE A 125 -21.96 14.79 -2.23
C PHE A 125 -20.74 14.14 -1.61
N ASP A 126 -19.77 13.82 -2.44
CA ASP A 126 -18.51 13.18 -2.03
C ASP A 126 -17.35 13.98 -2.62
N LEU A 127 -16.40 14.34 -1.78
CA LEU A 127 -15.14 14.96 -2.15
C LEU A 127 -14.02 14.02 -1.73
N ASP A 128 -13.42 13.36 -2.71
CA ASP A 128 -12.33 12.40 -2.50
C ASP A 128 -10.99 13.01 -2.91
N MET A 129 -9.96 12.65 -2.18
CA MET A 129 -8.58 12.91 -2.54
C MET A 129 -7.88 11.59 -2.82
N ARG A 130 -7.16 11.53 -3.92
CA ARG A 130 -6.30 10.41 -4.28
C ARG A 130 -4.89 10.91 -4.55
N VAL A 131 -3.91 10.31 -3.91
CA VAL A 131 -2.50 10.56 -4.14
C VAL A 131 -1.86 9.25 -4.57
N MET A 132 -1.16 9.28 -5.67
CA MET A 132 -0.38 8.17 -6.17
C MET A 132 1.08 8.60 -6.23
N ALA A 133 1.96 7.75 -5.77
CA ALA A 133 3.40 7.89 -5.91
C ALA A 133 3.94 6.63 -6.58
N ASP A 134 4.77 6.81 -7.56
CA ASP A 134 5.43 5.76 -8.31
C ASP A 134 6.93 6.02 -8.23
N VAL A 135 7.70 4.99 -7.87
CA VAL A 135 9.15 5.08 -7.71
C VAL A 135 9.80 3.91 -8.43
N ASP A 136 10.52 4.22 -9.51
CA ASP A 136 11.44 3.29 -10.15
C ASP A 136 12.78 3.32 -9.44
N LEU A 137 13.24 2.15 -9.01
CA LEU A 137 14.53 1.99 -8.34
C LEU A 137 15.53 1.33 -9.30
N PRO A 138 16.74 1.86 -9.45
CA PRO A 138 17.74 1.20 -10.26
C PRO A 138 18.14 -0.14 -9.64
N ARG A 139 18.17 -1.19 -10.45
CA ARG A 139 18.63 -2.51 -10.04
C ARG A 139 20.02 -2.47 -9.43
N ASP A 140 20.89 -1.63 -9.99
CA ASP A 140 22.26 -1.47 -9.54
C ASP A 140 22.39 -0.95 -8.11
N LEU A 141 21.38 -0.23 -7.60
CA LEU A 141 21.32 0.18 -6.21
C LEU A 141 21.31 -1.05 -5.27
N PHE A 142 20.48 -2.03 -5.59
CA PHE A 142 20.38 -3.26 -4.81
C PHE A 142 21.62 -4.13 -4.94
N MET A 143 22.22 -4.16 -6.12
CA MET A 143 23.48 -4.87 -6.38
C MET A 143 24.64 -4.22 -5.64
N LEU A 144 24.70 -2.89 -5.59
CA LEU A 144 25.67 -2.15 -4.79
C LEU A 144 25.53 -2.46 -3.29
N LEU A 145 24.30 -2.49 -2.77
CA LEU A 145 24.04 -2.86 -1.37
C LEU A 145 24.48 -4.31 -1.06
N LYS A 146 24.27 -5.23 -2.00
CA LYS A 146 24.64 -6.64 -1.84
C LYS A 146 26.14 -6.87 -1.91
N LYS A 147 26.82 -6.28 -2.90
CA LYS A 147 28.25 -6.45 -3.13
C LYS A 147 29.11 -5.56 -2.23
N GLY A 148 28.56 -4.41 -1.82
CA GLY A 148 29.31 -3.33 -1.16
C GLY A 148 30.09 -2.48 -2.16
N ALA A 149 30.48 -1.29 -1.74
CA ALA A 149 31.25 -0.35 -2.55
C ALA A 149 32.72 -0.77 -2.81
N ALA A 150 33.17 -1.87 -2.19
CA ALA A 150 34.58 -2.27 -2.19
C ALA A 150 34.97 -3.17 -3.39
N THR A 151 34.06 -3.50 -4.29
CA THR A 151 34.38 -4.30 -5.48
C THR A 151 35.04 -3.40 -6.51
N SER A 152 36.38 -3.36 -6.51
CA SER A 152 37.15 -2.55 -7.42
C SER A 152 36.91 -3.01 -8.87
N GLY A 153 36.47 -2.08 -9.73
CA GLY A 153 36.34 -2.29 -11.16
C GLY A 153 34.91 -2.47 -11.67
N GLU A 154 33.90 -2.57 -10.82
CA GLU A 154 32.51 -2.53 -11.26
C GLU A 154 31.92 -1.11 -11.16
N SER A 155 31.22 -0.69 -12.20
CA SER A 155 30.46 0.57 -12.21
C SER A 155 28.99 0.25 -11.94
N PHE A 156 28.39 0.92 -10.96
CA PHE A 156 26.96 0.82 -10.65
C PHE A 156 26.25 2.10 -11.10
N ASN A 157 25.23 1.97 -11.91
CA ASN A 157 24.42 3.10 -12.34
C ASN A 157 23.25 3.30 -11.35
N VAL A 158 23.47 4.11 -10.33
CA VAL A 158 22.46 4.44 -9.32
C VAL A 158 21.74 5.77 -9.61
N GLY A 159 22.05 6.42 -10.74
CA GLY A 159 21.55 7.76 -11.06
C GLY A 159 20.12 7.82 -11.62
N ASN A 160 19.51 6.70 -11.98
CA ASN A 160 18.19 6.67 -12.61
C ASN A 160 17.10 6.30 -11.60
N VAL A 161 16.98 7.07 -10.52
CA VAL A 161 15.79 7.02 -9.65
C VAL A 161 14.77 7.96 -10.25
N ASN A 162 13.67 7.40 -10.77
CA ASN A 162 12.53 8.16 -11.23
C ASN A 162 11.44 8.09 -10.16
N ALA A 163 10.97 9.24 -9.73
CA ALA A 163 9.86 9.33 -8.80
C ALA A 163 8.79 10.26 -9.36
N TYR A 164 7.57 9.76 -9.45
CA TYR A 164 6.41 10.51 -9.90
C TYR A 164 5.38 10.54 -8.78
N ALA A 165 4.80 11.70 -8.53
CA ALA A 165 3.67 11.85 -7.65
C ALA A 165 2.56 12.60 -8.36
N SER A 166 1.34 12.09 -8.27
CA SER A 166 0.15 12.73 -8.80
C SER A 166 -0.94 12.78 -7.75
N GLY A 167 -1.71 13.86 -7.75
CA GLY A 167 -2.84 14.01 -6.85
C GLY A 167 -4.06 14.47 -7.64
N ALA A 168 -5.22 13.94 -7.29
CA ALA A 168 -6.51 14.37 -7.82
C ALA A 168 -7.51 14.54 -6.69
N VAL A 169 -8.37 15.55 -6.83
CA VAL A 169 -9.55 15.76 -6.00
C VAL A 169 -10.77 15.62 -6.93
N GLN A 170 -11.71 14.76 -6.57
CA GLN A 170 -12.90 14.42 -7.34
C GLN A 170 -14.15 14.64 -6.52
#